data_e32d0ae9ccd58f133793f081f0bad7fc
#
_entry.id   e32d0ae9ccd58f133793f081f0bad7fc
#
_cell.length_a   1.000
_cell.length_b   1.000
_cell.length_c   1.000
_cell.angle_alpha   90.00
_cell.angle_beta   90.00
_cell.angle_gamma   90.00
#
_symmetry.space_group_name_H-M   'P 1'
#
loop_
_entity.id
_entity.type
_entity.pdbx_description
1 polymer ?
#
loop_
_entity_poly.entity_id
_entity_poly.type
_entity_poly.pdbx_seq_one_letter_code
_entity_poly.pdbx_strand_id
1 'polypeptide(L)'
;TQNKGVVPDVELVNIYDDATFGERAQKKALPWDTIKTAPYKPEGKFSANTLATLNQQSKIRQQKNPQFVYLSTLNDIRNMEDEKKPIPLDINSRRAKMQLIEKRSLEAENKRLIATGERPYANWNTYQAAMDAKFEERSQMKESERPELPEDEAFINEAAYIMLSADAKVLASPEEKL
;
A
#
# COMPACT_ATOMS: atom_id res chain seq x y z
N THR A 1 -14.85 2.61 14.60
CA THR A 1 -13.58 1.91 14.43
C THR A 1 -13.71 0.41 14.57
N GLN A 2 -14.67 -0.06 15.34
CA GLN A 2 -14.82 -1.46 15.70
C GLN A 2 -15.11 -2.33 14.47
N ASN A 3 -14.36 -3.39 14.31
CA ASN A 3 -14.40 -4.33 13.19
C ASN A 3 -14.14 -3.69 11.80
N LYS A 4 -14.37 -2.41 11.60
CA LYS A 4 -14.19 -1.71 10.32
C LYS A 4 -12.95 -0.82 10.30
N GLY A 5 -12.46 -0.40 11.47
CA GLY A 5 -11.38 0.56 11.58
C GLY A 5 -11.78 1.97 11.12
N VAL A 6 -10.81 2.82 10.89
CA VAL A 6 -10.98 4.15 10.29
C VAL A 6 -10.64 4.04 8.81
N VAL A 7 -11.61 4.35 7.95
CA VAL A 7 -11.40 4.38 6.50
C VAL A 7 -10.95 5.80 6.13
N PRO A 8 -9.79 5.98 5.49
CA PRO A 8 -9.34 7.28 5.04
C PRO A 8 -10.19 7.79 3.87
N ASP A 9 -10.27 9.11 3.72
CA ASP A 9 -10.99 9.74 2.60
C ASP A 9 -10.32 9.50 1.25
N VAL A 10 -8.99 9.36 1.23
CA VAL A 10 -8.21 8.97 0.05
C VAL A 10 -7.40 7.73 0.39
N GLU A 11 -7.69 6.64 -0.31
CA GLU A 11 -7.02 5.37 -0.10
C GLU A 11 -5.74 5.27 -0.93
N LEU A 12 -4.65 4.86 -0.29
CA LEU A 12 -3.40 4.49 -0.94
C LEU A 12 -3.28 2.96 -0.97
N VAL A 13 -2.39 2.46 -1.85
CA VAL A 13 -2.09 1.02 -1.90
C VAL A 13 -1.64 0.56 -0.51
N ASN A 14 -2.35 -0.41 0.04
CA ASN A 14 -2.01 -1.02 1.31
C ASN A 14 -1.32 -2.37 1.06
N ILE A 15 -0.12 -2.54 1.65
CA ILE A 15 0.62 -3.80 1.59
C ILE A 15 0.19 -4.80 2.67
N TYR A 16 -0.60 -4.37 3.64
CA TYR A 16 -1.13 -5.22 4.70
C TYR A 16 -2.59 -5.57 4.40
N ASP A 17 -2.91 -6.86 4.46
CA ASP A 17 -4.29 -7.32 4.37
C ASP A 17 -5.03 -7.04 5.69
N ASP A 18 -5.99 -6.14 5.65
CA ASP A 18 -6.83 -5.79 6.80
C ASP A 18 -7.63 -7.00 7.33
N ALA A 19 -7.90 -7.99 6.48
CA ALA A 19 -8.58 -9.21 6.89
C ALA A 19 -7.69 -10.14 7.73
N THR A 20 -6.36 -9.99 7.61
CA THR A 20 -5.38 -10.80 8.35
C THR A 20 -4.81 -10.04 9.55
N PHE A 21 -4.54 -8.75 9.41
CA PHE A 21 -3.83 -7.94 10.42
C PHE A 21 -4.70 -6.87 11.07
N GLY A 22 -5.86 -6.55 10.48
CA GLY A 22 -6.76 -5.53 10.97
C GLY A 22 -7.60 -5.96 12.17
N GLU A 23 -8.37 -5.03 12.72
CA GLU A 23 -9.28 -5.27 13.84
C GLU A 23 -10.31 -6.38 13.51
N ARG A 24 -10.67 -6.56 12.23
CA ARG A 24 -11.54 -7.66 11.77
C ARG A 24 -10.96 -9.06 12.01
N ALA A 25 -9.65 -9.19 12.03
CA ALA A 25 -8.98 -10.47 12.25
C ALA A 25 -9.05 -10.92 13.71
N GLN A 26 -9.38 -10.02 14.63
CA GLN A 26 -9.46 -10.35 16.05
C GLN A 26 -10.69 -11.20 16.35
N LYS A 27 -10.49 -12.32 17.05
CA LYS A 27 -11.56 -13.29 17.40
C LYS A 27 -12.73 -12.68 18.18
N LYS A 28 -12.53 -11.52 18.82
CA LYS A 28 -13.51 -10.81 19.64
C LYS A 28 -13.78 -9.39 19.13
N ALA A 29 -13.52 -9.12 17.86
CA ALA A 29 -13.86 -7.83 17.26
C ALA A 29 -15.37 -7.58 17.37
N LEU A 30 -15.76 -6.46 17.94
CA LEU A 30 -17.18 -6.09 18.05
C LEU A 30 -17.68 -5.69 16.65
N PRO A 31 -18.83 -6.25 16.19
CA PRO A 31 -19.44 -5.83 14.94
C PRO A 31 -19.82 -4.35 15.02
N TRP A 32 -19.29 -3.53 14.11
CA TRP A 32 -19.51 -2.09 14.15
C TRP A 32 -20.98 -1.69 13.89
N ASP A 33 -21.73 -2.48 13.15
CA ASP A 33 -23.15 -2.30 12.84
C ASP A 33 -24.09 -2.49 14.04
N THR A 34 -23.61 -3.13 15.12
CA THR A 34 -24.36 -3.30 16.36
C THR A 34 -24.25 -2.11 17.31
N ILE A 35 -23.39 -1.13 17.00
CA ILE A 35 -23.14 0.03 17.85
C ILE A 35 -23.80 1.26 17.24
N LYS A 36 -24.71 1.86 18.00
CA LYS A 36 -25.34 3.12 17.60
C LYS A 36 -24.28 4.21 17.53
N THR A 37 -24.16 4.84 16.37
CA THR A 37 -23.29 6.01 16.18
C THR A 37 -23.79 7.14 17.09
N ALA A 38 -22.91 7.72 17.89
CA ALA A 38 -23.24 8.93 18.62
C ALA A 38 -23.52 10.07 17.61
N PRO A 39 -24.55 10.90 17.84
CA PRO A 39 -24.79 12.03 16.98
C PRO A 39 -23.61 13.00 17.08
N TYR A 40 -23.02 13.36 15.95
CA TYR A 40 -21.95 14.36 15.87
C TYR A 40 -22.23 15.32 14.73
N LYS A 41 -21.76 16.54 14.85
CA LYS A 41 -21.77 17.52 13.77
C LYS A 41 -20.49 17.32 12.96
N PRO A 42 -20.56 16.90 11.69
CA PRO A 42 -19.35 16.78 10.89
C PRO A 42 -18.75 18.18 10.64
N GLU A 43 -17.50 18.36 11.02
CA GLU A 43 -16.71 19.56 10.72
C GLU A 43 -15.87 19.33 9.44
N GLY A 44 -16.49 18.75 8.42
CA GLY A 44 -15.83 18.48 7.15
C GLY A 44 -15.52 19.77 6.38
N LYS A 45 -14.24 20.01 6.10
CA LYS A 45 -13.79 21.13 5.27
C LYS A 45 -13.91 20.84 3.77
N PHE A 46 -14.12 19.59 3.38
CA PHE A 46 -14.11 19.18 1.98
C PHE A 46 -15.48 18.68 1.53
N SER A 47 -15.95 19.19 0.38
CA SER A 47 -17.16 18.67 -0.24
C SER A 47 -16.95 17.25 -0.78
N ALA A 48 -18.05 16.50 -0.94
CA ALA A 48 -17.99 15.17 -1.55
C ALA A 48 -17.37 15.21 -2.97
N ASN A 49 -17.61 16.27 -3.73
CA ASN A 49 -17.02 16.45 -5.06
C ASN A 49 -15.50 16.69 -4.98
N THR A 50 -15.05 17.45 -3.99
CA THR A 50 -13.60 17.65 -3.73
C THR A 50 -12.93 16.32 -3.40
N LEU A 51 -13.50 15.55 -2.48
CA LEU A 51 -12.97 14.24 -2.10
C LEU A 51 -12.93 13.25 -3.30
N ALA A 52 -14.01 13.22 -4.10
CA ALA A 52 -14.05 12.40 -5.31
C ALA A 52 -12.94 12.77 -6.29
N THR A 53 -12.69 14.06 -6.48
CA THR A 53 -11.62 14.54 -7.38
C THR A 53 -10.23 14.20 -6.83
N LEU A 54 -9.99 14.38 -5.53
CA LEU A 54 -8.73 14.01 -4.89
C LEU A 54 -8.44 12.51 -5.04
N ASN A 55 -9.46 11.67 -4.79
CA ASN A 55 -9.37 10.24 -4.99
C ASN A 55 -9.02 9.85 -6.43
N GLN A 56 -9.70 10.46 -7.40
CA GLN A 56 -9.43 10.18 -8.82
C GLN A 56 -8.01 10.60 -9.21
N GLN A 57 -7.57 11.78 -8.80
CA GLN A 57 -6.23 12.26 -9.09
C GLN A 57 -5.15 11.40 -8.43
N SER A 58 -5.36 10.99 -7.17
CA SER A 58 -4.46 10.09 -6.46
C SER A 58 -4.35 8.73 -7.17
N LYS A 59 -5.48 8.13 -7.56
CA LYS A 59 -5.48 6.87 -8.31
C LYS A 59 -4.67 6.95 -9.61
N ILE A 60 -4.79 8.06 -10.35
CA ILE A 60 -4.03 8.27 -11.59
C ILE A 60 -2.52 8.36 -11.30
N ARG A 61 -2.11 9.05 -10.23
CA ARG A 61 -0.70 9.15 -9.84
C ARG A 61 -0.16 7.81 -9.36
N GLN A 62 -0.92 7.08 -8.54
CA GLN A 62 -0.53 5.74 -8.08
C GLN A 62 -0.32 4.76 -9.25
N GLN A 63 -1.18 4.80 -10.26
CA GLN A 63 -1.05 3.95 -11.46
C GLN A 63 0.20 4.27 -12.30
N LYS A 64 0.74 5.48 -12.20
CA LYS A 64 1.93 5.92 -12.94
C LYS A 64 3.22 5.84 -12.14
N ASN A 65 3.14 5.86 -10.81
CA ASN A 65 4.31 5.82 -9.96
C ASN A 65 4.85 4.39 -9.86
N PRO A 66 6.11 4.15 -10.24
CA PRO A 66 6.71 2.81 -10.25
C PRO A 66 6.63 2.09 -8.90
N GLN A 67 6.75 2.83 -7.79
CA GLN A 67 6.69 2.26 -6.44
C GLN A 67 5.30 1.74 -6.11
N PHE A 68 4.23 2.51 -6.38
CA PHE A 68 2.86 2.04 -6.16
C PHE A 68 2.47 0.89 -7.09
N VAL A 69 2.92 0.90 -8.34
CA VAL A 69 2.73 -0.22 -9.28
C VAL A 69 3.42 -1.48 -8.75
N TYR A 70 4.63 -1.34 -8.21
CA TYR A 70 5.35 -2.45 -7.58
C TYR A 70 4.60 -3.01 -6.37
N LEU A 71 4.18 -2.16 -5.43
CA LEU A 71 3.43 -2.56 -4.24
C LEU A 71 2.10 -3.25 -4.60
N SER A 72 1.37 -2.73 -5.59
CA SER A 72 0.16 -3.35 -6.10
C SER A 72 0.43 -4.75 -6.67
N THR A 73 1.52 -4.89 -7.43
CA THR A 73 1.93 -6.18 -7.99
C THR A 73 2.32 -7.18 -6.89
N LEU A 74 2.98 -6.74 -5.82
CA LEU A 74 3.27 -7.59 -4.67
C LEU A 74 2.00 -8.06 -3.95
N ASN A 75 0.98 -7.20 -3.84
CA ASN A 75 -0.31 -7.59 -3.30
C ASN A 75 -0.99 -8.66 -4.16
N ASP A 76 -0.95 -8.51 -5.49
CA ASP A 76 -1.49 -9.52 -6.40
C ASP A 76 -0.78 -10.86 -6.26
N ILE A 77 0.55 -10.85 -6.10
CA ILE A 77 1.35 -12.06 -5.87
C ILE A 77 0.96 -12.69 -4.52
N ARG A 78 0.82 -11.91 -3.46
CA ARG A 78 0.37 -12.39 -2.15
C ARG A 78 -1.01 -13.01 -2.20
N ASN A 79 -1.95 -12.37 -2.89
CA ASN A 79 -3.30 -12.90 -3.06
C ASN A 79 -3.35 -14.23 -3.82
N MET A 80 -2.32 -14.55 -4.60
CA MET A 80 -2.17 -15.89 -5.21
C MET A 80 -1.76 -16.95 -4.17
N GLU A 81 -1.12 -16.52 -3.09
CA GLU A 81 -0.73 -17.39 -1.98
C GLU A 81 -1.84 -17.58 -0.93
N ASP A 82 -3.01 -16.95 -1.14
CA ASP A 82 -4.12 -16.92 -0.18
C ASP A 82 -4.27 -18.24 0.58
N GLU A 83 -4.13 -18.16 1.90
CA GLU A 83 -4.19 -19.28 2.83
C GLU A 83 -5.51 -20.06 2.78
N LYS A 84 -6.56 -19.45 2.22
CA LYS A 84 -7.87 -20.11 2.01
C LYS A 84 -7.86 -21.14 0.89
N LYS A 85 -6.84 -21.14 0.04
CA LYS A 85 -6.70 -22.17 -1.00
C LYS A 85 -5.96 -23.37 -0.45
N PRO A 86 -6.41 -24.60 -0.74
CA PRO A 86 -5.74 -25.80 -0.26
C PRO A 86 -4.29 -25.82 -0.79
N ILE A 87 -3.36 -26.01 0.15
CA ILE A 87 -1.94 -26.12 -0.20
C ILE A 87 -1.74 -27.52 -0.80
N PRO A 88 -1.20 -27.64 -2.03
CA PRO A 88 -0.90 -28.93 -2.61
C PRO A 88 0.08 -29.70 -1.71
N LEU A 89 -0.20 -30.97 -1.44
CA LEU A 89 0.73 -31.86 -0.71
C LEU A 89 1.87 -32.36 -1.62
N ASP A 90 1.64 -32.34 -2.93
CA ASP A 90 2.65 -32.75 -3.91
C ASP A 90 3.80 -31.74 -3.98
N ILE A 91 5.04 -32.26 -3.85
CA ILE A 91 6.25 -31.46 -3.81
C ILE A 91 6.54 -30.73 -5.13
N ASN A 92 6.17 -31.32 -6.27
CA ASN A 92 6.42 -30.71 -7.58
C ASN A 92 5.50 -29.51 -7.80
N SER A 93 4.24 -29.62 -7.43
CA SER A 93 3.27 -28.51 -7.45
C SER A 93 3.70 -27.37 -6.53
N ARG A 94 4.21 -27.67 -5.35
CA ARG A 94 4.75 -26.67 -4.42
C ARG A 94 5.96 -25.96 -4.99
N ARG A 95 6.91 -26.70 -5.57
CA ARG A 95 8.11 -26.13 -6.23
C ARG A 95 7.72 -25.24 -7.41
N ALA A 96 6.81 -25.70 -8.26
CA ALA A 96 6.33 -24.92 -9.38
C ALA A 96 5.67 -23.61 -8.93
N LYS A 97 4.84 -23.66 -7.88
CA LYS A 97 4.23 -22.45 -7.28
C LYS A 97 5.30 -21.49 -6.77
N MET A 98 6.31 -21.99 -6.02
CA MET A 98 7.39 -21.16 -5.50
C MET A 98 8.17 -20.48 -6.64
N GLN A 99 8.58 -21.24 -7.65
CA GLN A 99 9.28 -20.69 -8.82
C GLN A 99 8.46 -19.62 -9.55
N LEU A 100 7.14 -19.78 -9.63
CA LEU A 100 6.27 -18.78 -10.23
C LEU A 100 6.26 -17.48 -9.39
N ILE A 101 6.21 -17.59 -8.07
CA ILE A 101 6.25 -16.45 -7.14
C ILE A 101 7.58 -15.73 -7.26
N GLU A 102 8.69 -16.46 -7.16
CA GLU A 102 10.05 -15.92 -7.32
C GLU A 102 10.22 -15.17 -8.63
N LYS A 103 9.77 -15.77 -9.74
CA LYS A 103 9.82 -15.18 -11.07
C LYS A 103 9.03 -13.85 -11.11
N ARG A 104 7.77 -13.87 -10.64
CA ARG A 104 6.91 -12.67 -10.66
C ARG A 104 7.43 -11.57 -9.75
N SER A 105 7.95 -11.91 -8.59
CA SER A 105 8.54 -10.94 -7.66
C SER A 105 9.78 -10.28 -8.26
N LEU A 106 10.65 -11.07 -8.90
CA LEU A 106 11.81 -10.55 -9.60
C LEU A 106 11.42 -9.67 -10.80
N GLU A 107 10.43 -10.07 -11.58
CA GLU A 107 9.91 -9.27 -12.71
C GLU A 107 9.32 -7.93 -12.23
N ALA A 108 8.57 -7.95 -11.12
CA ALA A 108 8.00 -6.74 -10.52
C ALA A 108 9.11 -5.78 -10.05
N GLU A 109 10.11 -6.28 -9.34
CA GLU A 109 11.25 -5.48 -8.87
C GLU A 109 12.06 -4.93 -10.04
N ASN A 110 12.40 -5.75 -11.03
CA ASN A 110 13.15 -5.32 -12.19
C ASN A 110 12.40 -4.26 -13.01
N LYS A 111 11.07 -4.37 -13.12
CA LYS A 111 10.25 -3.33 -13.74
C LYS A 111 10.33 -2.02 -12.99
N ARG A 112 10.30 -2.06 -11.65
CA ARG A 112 10.45 -0.89 -10.79
C ARG A 112 11.83 -0.25 -11.00
N LEU A 113 12.90 -1.03 -10.90
CA LEU A 113 14.29 -0.58 -11.06
C LEU A 113 14.51 0.09 -12.42
N ILE A 114 14.05 -0.54 -13.49
CA ILE A 114 14.16 0.04 -14.84
C ILE A 114 13.42 1.39 -14.92
N ALA A 115 12.23 1.48 -14.33
CA ALA A 115 11.44 2.70 -14.35
C ALA A 115 12.05 3.84 -13.50
N THR A 116 12.86 3.50 -12.50
CA THR A 116 13.61 4.46 -11.68
C THR A 116 15.03 4.72 -12.19
N GLY A 117 15.44 4.09 -13.31
CA GLY A 117 16.78 4.23 -13.88
C GLY A 117 17.85 3.40 -13.19
N GLU A 118 17.47 2.47 -12.37
CA GLU A 118 18.34 1.54 -11.66
C GLU A 118 18.61 0.27 -12.48
N ARG A 119 19.69 -0.43 -12.15
CA ARG A 119 20.08 -1.66 -12.85
C ARG A 119 19.25 -2.86 -12.36
N PRO A 120 18.59 -3.60 -13.25
CA PRO A 120 17.82 -4.79 -12.89
C PRO A 120 18.72 -5.95 -12.45
N TYR A 121 18.19 -6.83 -11.62
CA TYR A 121 18.84 -8.06 -11.20
C TYR A 121 18.78 -9.12 -12.28
N ALA A 122 19.87 -9.89 -12.46
CA ALA A 122 19.96 -10.92 -13.48
C ALA A 122 19.09 -12.16 -13.18
N ASN A 123 18.93 -12.51 -11.91
CA ASN A 123 18.17 -13.68 -11.47
C ASN A 123 17.75 -13.52 -9.99
N TRP A 124 16.91 -14.48 -9.53
CA TRP A 124 16.38 -14.48 -8.16
C TRP A 124 17.48 -14.53 -7.10
N ASN A 125 18.52 -15.34 -7.30
CA ASN A 125 19.59 -15.47 -6.31
C ASN A 125 20.36 -14.16 -6.12
N THR A 126 20.62 -13.42 -7.20
CA THR A 126 21.29 -12.11 -7.13
C THR A 126 20.40 -11.06 -6.46
N TYR A 127 19.10 -11.11 -6.72
CA TYR A 127 18.12 -10.25 -6.04
C TYR A 127 18.09 -10.57 -4.54
N GLN A 128 17.94 -11.84 -4.17
CA GLN A 128 17.85 -12.25 -2.77
C GLN A 128 19.12 -11.88 -2.00
N ALA A 129 20.30 -12.19 -2.54
CA ALA A 129 21.56 -11.81 -1.92
C ALA A 129 21.70 -10.28 -1.71
N ALA A 130 21.22 -9.49 -2.66
CA ALA A 130 21.21 -8.02 -2.52
C ALA A 130 20.23 -7.55 -1.43
N MET A 131 19.06 -8.20 -1.31
CA MET A 131 18.08 -7.88 -0.25
C MET A 131 18.61 -8.27 1.12
N ASP A 132 19.22 -9.44 1.25
CA ASP A 132 19.82 -9.90 2.50
C ASP A 132 20.95 -8.95 2.95
N ALA A 133 21.81 -8.51 2.02
CA ALA A 133 22.86 -7.56 2.32
C ALA A 133 22.30 -6.19 2.77
N LYS A 134 21.28 -5.67 2.11
CA LYS A 134 20.60 -4.42 2.51
C LYS A 134 19.95 -4.54 3.88
N PHE A 135 19.32 -5.68 4.16
CA PHE A 135 18.69 -5.95 5.45
C PHE A 135 19.74 -5.99 6.56
N GLU A 136 20.86 -6.69 6.34
CA GLU A 136 21.95 -6.77 7.31
C GLU A 136 22.55 -5.38 7.59
N GLU A 137 22.87 -4.63 6.53
CA GLU A 137 23.37 -3.25 6.66
C GLU A 137 22.41 -2.38 7.49
N ARG A 138 21.12 -2.40 7.14
CA ARG A 138 20.09 -1.64 7.84
C ARG A 138 19.92 -2.07 9.29
N SER A 139 20.09 -3.36 9.60
CA SER A 139 19.95 -3.90 10.96
C SER A 139 21.05 -3.40 11.90
N GLN A 140 22.23 -3.12 11.34
CA GLN A 140 23.40 -2.60 12.09
C GLN A 140 23.32 -1.08 12.31
N MET A 141 22.48 -0.36 11.57
CA MET A 141 22.30 1.07 11.73
C MET A 141 21.40 1.40 12.91
N LYS A 142 21.67 2.50 13.62
CA LYS A 142 20.72 3.07 14.57
C LYS A 142 19.45 3.51 13.84
N GLU A 143 18.32 3.41 14.49
CA GLU A 143 17.02 3.75 13.90
C GLU A 143 17.00 5.16 13.30
N SER A 144 17.59 6.13 13.99
CA SER A 144 17.70 7.54 13.54
C SER A 144 18.64 7.77 12.35
N GLU A 145 19.46 6.77 12.00
CA GLU A 145 20.43 6.85 10.91
C GLU A 145 19.97 6.04 9.69
N ARG A 146 18.88 5.28 9.82
CA ARG A 146 18.34 4.47 8.73
C ARG A 146 17.75 5.36 7.64
N PRO A 147 18.16 5.17 6.37
CA PRO A 147 17.52 5.86 5.26
C PRO A 147 16.03 5.47 5.16
N GLU A 148 15.21 6.39 4.72
CA GLU A 148 13.82 6.09 4.40
C GLU A 148 13.74 5.00 3.32
N LEU A 149 12.70 4.19 3.40
CA LEU A 149 12.45 3.20 2.38
C LEU A 149 11.81 3.87 1.16
N PRO A 150 12.06 3.39 -0.06
CA PRO A 150 11.47 3.97 -1.28
C PRO A 150 9.93 4.01 -1.25
N GLU A 151 9.31 3.05 -0.58
CA GLU A 151 7.86 3.05 -0.34
C GLU A 151 7.43 4.18 0.59
N ASP A 152 8.15 4.46 1.67
CA ASP A 152 7.84 5.54 2.61
C ASP A 152 7.92 6.89 1.90
N GLU A 153 8.96 7.11 1.10
CA GLU A 153 9.09 8.32 0.28
C GLU A 153 7.92 8.47 -0.70
N ALA A 154 7.50 7.40 -1.36
CA ALA A 154 6.37 7.44 -2.28
C ALA A 154 5.06 7.81 -1.57
N PHE A 155 4.81 7.25 -0.37
CA PHE A 155 3.64 7.58 0.44
C PHE A 155 3.66 9.03 0.92
N ILE A 156 4.80 9.53 1.41
CA ILE A 156 4.96 10.91 1.86
C ILE A 156 4.71 11.88 0.71
N ASN A 157 5.29 11.63 -0.45
CA ASN A 157 5.13 12.46 -1.64
C ASN A 157 3.66 12.47 -2.11
N GLU A 158 2.99 11.33 -2.14
CA GLU A 158 1.58 11.27 -2.54
C GLU A 158 0.68 11.99 -1.52
N ALA A 159 0.94 11.84 -0.22
CA ALA A 159 0.22 12.57 0.82
C ALA A 159 0.39 14.09 0.66
N ALA A 160 1.60 14.55 0.38
CA ALA A 160 1.89 15.95 0.11
C ALA A 160 1.12 16.47 -1.13
N TYR A 161 1.08 15.71 -2.22
CA TYR A 161 0.28 16.05 -3.41
C TYR A 161 -1.22 16.14 -3.12
N ILE A 162 -1.75 15.23 -2.32
CA ILE A 162 -3.15 15.25 -1.90
C ILE A 162 -3.42 16.52 -1.09
N MET A 163 -2.58 16.85 -0.12
CA MET A 163 -2.73 18.05 0.72
C MET A 163 -2.67 19.33 -0.10
N LEU A 164 -1.68 19.48 -0.97
CA LEU A 164 -1.55 20.66 -1.85
C LEU A 164 -2.74 20.80 -2.79
N SER A 165 -3.24 19.69 -3.33
CA SER A 165 -4.42 19.68 -4.20
C SER A 165 -5.72 20.02 -3.44
N ALA A 166 -5.79 19.63 -2.17
CA ALA A 166 -6.92 19.94 -1.29
C ALA A 166 -6.95 21.42 -0.95
N ASP A 167 -5.81 22.02 -0.57
CA ASP A 167 -5.71 23.44 -0.24
C ASP A 167 -6.04 24.33 -1.45
N ALA A 168 -5.53 24.02 -2.63
CA ALA A 168 -5.81 24.74 -3.85
C ALA A 168 -7.30 24.74 -4.18
N LYS A 169 -8.02 23.65 -3.90
CA LYS A 169 -9.47 23.56 -4.12
C LYS A 169 -10.30 24.26 -3.05
N VAL A 170 -9.86 24.26 -1.81
CA VAL A 170 -10.49 25.05 -0.74
C VAL A 170 -10.38 26.54 -1.04
N LEU A 171 -9.23 26.99 -1.53
CA LEU A 171 -9.00 28.39 -1.90
C LEU A 171 -9.75 28.81 -3.18
N ALA A 172 -10.01 27.87 -4.09
CA ALA A 172 -10.74 28.10 -5.34
C ALA A 172 -12.26 27.97 -5.20
N SER A 173 -12.76 27.42 -4.10
CA SER A 173 -14.20 27.39 -3.83
C SER A 173 -14.64 28.78 -3.37
N PRO A 174 -15.61 29.42 -4.04
CA PRO A 174 -16.19 30.65 -3.49
C PRO A 174 -16.76 30.29 -2.12
N GLU A 175 -16.40 31.09 -1.11
CA GLU A 175 -17.06 31.03 0.20
C GLU A 175 -18.56 31.03 -0.03
N GLU A 176 -19.26 29.98 0.34
CA GLU A 176 -20.67 30.08 0.66
C GLU A 176 -20.74 31.02 1.87
N LYS A 177 -20.88 32.28 1.55
CA LYS A 177 -21.24 33.31 2.55
C LYS A 177 -22.56 32.90 3.13
N LEU A 178 -22.58 32.70 4.42
CA LEU A 178 -23.71 32.56 5.33
C LEU A 178 -24.86 33.52 5.01
#